data_8201abdeb0c0ab42d798da1ed9333a76
#
_entry.id   8201abdeb0c0ab42d798da1ed9333a76
#
_cell.length_a   1.000
_cell.length_b   1.000
_cell.length_c   1.000
_cell.angle_alpha   90.00
_cell.angle_beta   90.00
_cell.angle_gamma   90.00
#
_symmetry.space_group_name_H-M   'P 1'
#
loop_
_entity.id
_entity.type
_entity.pdbx_description
1 polymer ?
#
loop_
_entity_poly.entity_id
_entity_poly.type
_entity_poly.pdbx_seq_one_letter_code
_entity_poly.pdbx_strand_id
1 'polypeptide(L)'
;MLRVNGKVVIIGDIHGQYYDLVEILRRVKFGKTNKKLVFMGDYVDRGKNQPEVVALLFGLKIRYPNQIFLLRGNHETRECTTNYDFREQVLVEYDLETYDEIMDMFDYLPIAACVNGQYLALHGGISEKLTSFEDLNQIVRGEEPDYAGLINDILWADPMNEKE
;
A
#
# COMPACT_ATOMS: atom_id res chain seq x y z
N MET A 1 3.24 -6.31 11.50
CA MET A 1 1.79 -6.26 11.13
C MET A 1 1.07 -5.14 11.89
N LEU A 2 0.18 -4.37 11.25
CA LEU A 2 -0.68 -3.37 11.90
C LEU A 2 -1.86 -4.03 12.62
N ARG A 3 -2.38 -3.37 13.66
CA ARG A 3 -3.65 -3.75 14.32
C ARG A 3 -4.62 -2.58 14.24
N VAL A 4 -5.73 -2.78 13.53
CA VAL A 4 -6.71 -1.73 13.25
C VAL A 4 -8.08 -2.14 13.79
N ASN A 5 -8.57 -1.45 14.82
CA ASN A 5 -9.85 -1.78 15.46
C ASN A 5 -10.86 -0.64 15.26
N GLY A 6 -12.14 -0.99 15.17
CA GLY A 6 -13.27 -0.07 15.08
C GLY A 6 -14.01 -0.13 13.74
N LYS A 7 -14.60 0.99 13.32
CA LYS A 7 -15.26 1.09 12.01
C LYS A 7 -14.21 1.31 10.93
N VAL A 8 -13.91 0.26 10.16
CA VAL A 8 -12.87 0.25 9.14
C VAL A 8 -13.50 0.22 7.75
N VAL A 9 -12.93 0.99 6.83
CA VAL A 9 -13.16 0.91 5.38
C VAL A 9 -11.86 0.42 4.76
N ILE A 10 -11.93 -0.62 3.95
CA ILE A 10 -10.81 -1.16 3.19
C ILE A 10 -10.90 -0.62 1.77
N ILE A 11 -9.79 -0.13 1.24
CA ILE A 11 -9.69 0.50 -0.07
C ILE A 11 -8.58 -0.24 -0.83
N GLY A 12 -8.90 -0.76 -2.00
CA GLY A 12 -7.98 -1.41 -2.91
C GLY A 12 -7.10 -0.43 -3.67
N ASP A 13 -6.61 -0.88 -4.82
CA ASP A 13 -5.68 -0.19 -5.69
C ASP A 13 -6.18 1.18 -6.14
N ILE A 14 -5.27 2.13 -6.23
CA ILE A 14 -5.55 3.52 -6.64
C ILE A 14 -4.88 3.84 -7.98
N HIS A 15 -3.66 3.36 -8.20
CA HIS A 15 -2.95 3.52 -9.45
C HIS A 15 -3.02 4.92 -10.05
N GLY A 16 -2.62 5.94 -9.31
CA GLY A 16 -2.59 7.33 -9.80
C GLY A 16 -3.96 7.95 -10.11
N GLN A 17 -5.07 7.32 -9.71
CA GLN A 17 -6.43 7.83 -9.94
C GLN A 17 -6.82 8.85 -8.85
N TYR A 18 -6.19 9.99 -8.87
CA TYR A 18 -6.34 11.04 -7.84
C TYR A 18 -7.79 11.47 -7.61
N TYR A 19 -8.55 11.69 -8.68
CA TYR A 19 -9.94 12.18 -8.57
C TYR A 19 -10.86 11.11 -7.99
N ASP A 20 -10.60 9.83 -8.28
CA ASP A 20 -11.34 8.72 -7.67
C ASP A 20 -11.00 8.59 -6.18
N LEU A 21 -9.74 8.78 -5.80
CA LEU A 21 -9.33 8.83 -4.39
C LEU A 21 -10.06 9.95 -3.65
N VAL A 22 -10.13 11.16 -4.22
CA VAL A 22 -10.87 12.28 -3.63
C VAL A 22 -12.35 11.95 -3.46
N GLU A 23 -12.95 11.31 -4.47
CA GLU A 23 -14.35 10.88 -4.42
C GLU A 23 -14.59 9.79 -3.37
N ILE A 24 -13.67 8.82 -3.22
CA ILE A 24 -13.70 7.81 -2.14
C ILE A 24 -13.71 8.50 -0.78
N LEU A 25 -12.77 9.43 -0.53
CA LEU A 25 -12.69 10.18 0.72
C LEU A 25 -13.98 10.95 1.01
N ARG A 26 -14.59 11.54 -0.01
CA ARG A 26 -15.88 12.23 0.09
C ARG A 26 -17.02 11.26 0.45
N ARG A 27 -17.12 10.11 -0.22
CA ARG A 27 -18.17 9.09 0.01
C ARG A 27 -18.08 8.48 1.40
N VAL A 28 -16.89 8.16 1.88
CA VAL A 28 -16.70 7.64 3.24
C VAL A 28 -16.90 8.70 4.31
N LYS A 29 -17.06 9.98 3.91
CA LYS A 29 -17.19 11.15 4.78
C LYS A 29 -15.96 11.29 5.71
N PHE A 30 -14.76 11.12 5.12
CA PHE A 30 -13.51 11.27 5.85
C PHE A 30 -13.45 12.66 6.52
N GLY A 31 -12.89 12.72 7.72
CA GLY A 31 -12.85 13.96 8.53
C GLY A 31 -14.17 14.34 9.22
N LYS A 32 -15.30 13.70 8.85
CA LYS A 32 -16.61 13.89 9.50
C LYS A 32 -17.08 12.68 10.32
N THR A 33 -16.33 11.61 10.31
CA THR A 33 -16.64 10.36 11.00
C THR A 33 -15.37 9.79 11.61
N ASN A 34 -15.53 8.90 12.60
CA ASN A 34 -14.40 8.20 13.24
C ASN A 34 -14.01 6.91 12.50
N LYS A 35 -14.31 6.82 11.20
CA LYS A 35 -13.90 5.68 10.38
C LYS A 35 -12.39 5.68 10.22
N LYS A 36 -11.81 4.49 10.23
CA LYS A 36 -10.44 4.23 9.87
C LYS A 36 -10.38 3.72 8.44
N LEU A 37 -9.42 4.19 7.66
CA LEU A 37 -9.23 3.78 6.28
C LEU A 37 -7.96 2.95 6.20
N VAL A 38 -8.07 1.73 5.67
CA VAL A 38 -6.95 0.85 5.35
C VAL A 38 -6.84 0.78 3.84
N PHE A 39 -5.76 1.31 3.30
CA PHE A 39 -5.42 1.23 1.90
C PHE A 39 -4.51 0.03 1.67
N MET A 40 -4.82 -0.76 0.65
CA MET A 40 -4.21 -2.07 0.44
C MET A 40 -2.88 -2.04 -0.33
N GLY A 41 -2.44 -0.87 -0.78
CA GLY A 41 -1.28 -0.71 -1.67
C GLY A 41 -1.68 -0.30 -3.07
N ASP A 42 -0.71 -0.33 -3.98
CA ASP A 42 -0.84 0.03 -5.39
C ASP A 42 -1.37 1.46 -5.58
N TYR A 43 -0.62 2.39 -5.03
CA TYR A 43 -0.93 3.82 -5.14
C TYR A 43 -0.49 4.40 -6.46
N VAL A 44 0.59 3.86 -7.03
CA VAL A 44 1.32 4.36 -8.19
C VAL A 44 1.19 3.45 -9.40
N ASP A 45 1.81 3.86 -10.49
CA ASP A 45 1.79 3.27 -11.83
C ASP A 45 0.42 3.34 -12.53
N ARG A 46 0.41 3.28 -13.86
CA ARG A 46 -0.75 3.24 -14.76
C ARG A 46 -1.57 4.55 -14.87
N GLY A 47 -1.78 5.26 -13.78
CA GLY A 47 -2.60 6.48 -13.76
C GLY A 47 -1.82 7.75 -14.05
N LYS A 48 -2.53 8.88 -14.16
CA LYS A 48 -1.94 10.14 -14.61
C LYS A 48 -1.48 11.06 -13.48
N ASN A 49 -1.96 10.86 -12.26
CA ASN A 49 -1.76 11.77 -11.13
C ASN A 49 -1.12 11.01 -9.97
N GLN A 50 0.01 10.36 -10.22
CA GLN A 50 0.63 9.45 -9.27
C GLN A 50 1.33 10.20 -8.12
N PRO A 51 2.15 11.25 -8.37
CA PRO A 51 2.74 12.04 -7.30
C PRO A 51 1.69 12.70 -6.41
N GLU A 52 0.56 13.15 -6.98
CA GLU A 52 -0.53 13.75 -6.22
C GLU A 52 -1.23 12.74 -5.31
N VAL A 53 -1.39 11.47 -5.76
CA VAL A 53 -1.91 10.39 -4.92
C VAL A 53 -0.98 10.13 -3.75
N VAL A 54 0.33 10.01 -4.01
CA VAL A 54 1.35 9.81 -2.97
C VAL A 54 1.32 10.97 -1.97
N ALA A 55 1.40 12.21 -2.46
CA ALA A 55 1.40 13.41 -1.62
C ALA A 55 0.14 13.50 -0.75
N LEU A 56 -1.05 13.22 -1.33
CA LEU A 56 -2.31 13.23 -0.58
C LEU A 56 -2.34 12.14 0.49
N LEU A 57 -2.02 10.89 0.15
CA LEU A 57 -2.09 9.77 1.10
C LEU A 57 -1.09 9.92 2.24
N PHE A 58 0.16 10.29 1.96
CA PHE A 58 1.17 10.50 2.99
C PHE A 58 0.87 11.76 3.82
N GLY A 59 0.39 12.84 3.21
CA GLY A 59 -0.10 14.01 3.92
C GLY A 59 -1.26 13.68 4.88
N LEU A 60 -2.22 12.88 4.43
CA LEU A 60 -3.30 12.38 5.27
C LEU A 60 -2.79 11.47 6.38
N LYS A 61 -1.81 10.59 6.10
CA LYS A 61 -1.19 9.73 7.10
C LYS A 61 -0.50 10.53 8.20
N ILE A 62 0.24 11.56 7.85
CA ILE A 62 0.90 12.47 8.81
C ILE A 62 -0.16 13.19 9.65
N ARG A 63 -1.19 13.72 9.01
CA ARG A 63 -2.23 14.52 9.69
C ARG A 63 -3.18 13.69 10.55
N TYR A 64 -3.46 12.44 10.13
CA TYR A 64 -4.43 11.54 10.78
C TYR A 64 -3.84 10.14 11.00
N PRO A 65 -2.73 10.01 11.77
CA PRO A 65 -1.96 8.77 11.89
C PRO A 65 -2.77 7.59 12.46
N ASN A 66 -3.83 7.87 13.22
CA ASN A 66 -4.70 6.86 13.84
C ASN A 66 -5.96 6.54 13.02
N GLN A 67 -6.15 7.19 11.87
CA GLN A 67 -7.29 6.96 10.97
C GLN A 67 -6.86 6.46 9.59
N ILE A 68 -5.67 6.82 9.11
CA ILE A 68 -5.12 6.41 7.81
C ILE A 68 -4.05 5.34 8.04
N PHE A 69 -4.24 4.20 7.38
CA PHE A 69 -3.34 3.06 7.41
C PHE A 69 -3.03 2.67 5.97
N LEU A 70 -1.76 2.73 5.61
CA LEU A 70 -1.27 2.44 4.26
C LEU A 70 -0.50 1.12 4.32
N LEU A 71 -0.86 0.15 3.48
CA LEU A 71 -0.08 -1.07 3.27
C LEU A 71 0.77 -0.92 2.01
N ARG A 72 1.79 -1.75 1.87
CA ARG A 72 2.62 -1.85 0.68
C ARG A 72 1.95 -2.77 -0.33
N GLY A 73 1.83 -2.36 -1.57
CA GLY A 73 1.51 -3.18 -2.72
C GLY A 73 2.75 -3.56 -3.51
N ASN A 74 2.60 -4.36 -4.55
CA ASN A 74 3.71 -4.78 -5.40
C ASN A 74 4.22 -3.62 -6.30
N HIS A 75 3.37 -2.63 -6.57
CA HIS A 75 3.79 -1.42 -7.29
C HIS A 75 4.59 -0.44 -6.45
N GLU A 76 4.62 -0.56 -5.14
CA GLU A 76 5.49 0.22 -4.26
C GLU A 76 6.89 -0.42 -4.17
N THR A 77 7.48 -0.78 -5.33
CA THR A 77 8.82 -1.34 -5.49
C THR A 77 9.59 -0.63 -6.59
N ARG A 78 10.93 -0.59 -6.49
CA ARG A 78 11.79 0.06 -7.52
C ARG A 78 11.68 -0.63 -8.86
N GLU A 79 11.48 -1.94 -8.86
CA GLU A 79 11.27 -2.71 -10.09
C GLU A 79 10.00 -2.27 -10.81
N CYS A 80 8.84 -2.31 -10.16
CA CYS A 80 7.58 -1.93 -10.78
C CYS A 80 7.58 -0.47 -11.22
N THR A 81 7.95 0.46 -10.34
CA THR A 81 7.96 1.89 -10.65
C THR A 81 8.92 2.27 -11.79
N THR A 82 9.95 1.45 -12.06
CA THR A 82 10.87 1.65 -13.19
C THR A 82 10.35 1.01 -14.47
N ASN A 83 9.70 -0.16 -14.38
CA ASN A 83 9.15 -0.88 -15.53
C ASN A 83 7.82 -0.28 -16.03
N TYR A 84 7.07 0.35 -15.13
CA TYR A 84 5.90 1.16 -15.44
C TYR A 84 6.30 2.63 -15.55
N ASP A 85 5.47 3.57 -15.14
CA ASP A 85 5.65 4.99 -15.48
C ASP A 85 5.79 5.94 -14.27
N PHE A 86 5.71 5.42 -13.02
CA PHE A 86 5.80 6.29 -11.84
C PHE A 86 7.16 7.01 -11.73
N ARG A 87 8.26 6.26 -11.93
CA ARG A 87 9.60 6.85 -11.89
C ARG A 87 9.75 7.96 -12.92
N GLU A 88 9.32 7.71 -14.17
CA GLU A 88 9.39 8.70 -15.24
C GLU A 88 8.56 9.94 -14.89
N GLN A 89 7.34 9.76 -14.38
CA GLN A 89 6.47 10.87 -14.00
C GLN A 89 7.12 11.74 -12.90
N VAL A 90 7.69 11.14 -11.86
CA VAL A 90 8.39 11.90 -10.81
C VAL A 90 9.61 12.64 -11.36
N LEU A 91 10.40 12.01 -12.23
CA LEU A 91 11.57 12.66 -12.83
C LEU A 91 11.23 13.83 -13.76
N VAL A 92 10.06 13.78 -14.42
CA VAL A 92 9.58 14.87 -15.28
C VAL A 92 9.05 16.04 -14.46
N GLU A 93 8.34 15.77 -13.36
CA GLU A 93 7.68 16.80 -12.56
C GLU A 93 8.57 17.34 -11.43
N TYR A 94 9.51 16.54 -10.95
CA TYR A 94 10.40 16.84 -9.84
C TYR A 94 11.84 16.45 -10.20
N ASP A 95 12.48 15.56 -9.42
CA ASP A 95 13.87 15.13 -9.59
C ASP A 95 14.10 13.71 -9.05
N LEU A 96 15.34 13.23 -9.19
CA LEU A 96 15.74 11.90 -8.72
C LEU A 96 15.75 11.81 -7.19
N GLU A 97 16.14 12.86 -6.49
CA GLU A 97 16.16 12.89 -5.02
C GLU A 97 14.74 12.68 -4.46
N THR A 98 13.76 13.38 -5.04
CA THR A 98 12.34 13.19 -4.67
C THR A 98 11.86 11.76 -4.93
N TYR A 99 12.26 11.17 -6.08
CA TYR A 99 11.91 9.77 -6.35
C TYR A 99 12.52 8.82 -5.31
N ASP A 100 13.81 8.98 -5.01
CA ASP A 100 14.52 8.11 -4.05
C ASP A 100 13.91 8.23 -2.65
N GLU A 101 13.57 9.44 -2.19
CA GLU A 101 12.88 9.66 -0.92
C GLU A 101 11.51 8.99 -0.86
N ILE A 102 10.74 9.02 -1.95
CA ILE A 102 9.45 8.32 -2.04
C ILE A 102 9.65 6.81 -1.94
N MET A 103 10.65 6.27 -2.65
CA MET A 103 10.94 4.83 -2.60
C MET A 103 11.39 4.40 -1.21
N ASP A 104 12.20 5.20 -0.53
CA ASP A 104 12.59 4.93 0.86
C ASP A 104 11.36 4.94 1.80
N MET A 105 10.39 5.84 1.59
CA MET A 105 9.12 5.79 2.32
C MET A 105 8.33 4.52 2.03
N PHE A 106 8.30 4.06 0.78
CA PHE A 106 7.62 2.81 0.39
C PHE A 106 8.22 1.58 1.06
N ASP A 107 9.55 1.53 1.23
CA ASP A 107 10.24 0.44 1.91
C ASP A 107 9.78 0.26 3.37
N TYR A 108 9.34 1.34 4.02
CA TYR A 108 8.83 1.29 5.39
C TYR A 108 7.32 1.03 5.49
N LEU A 109 6.59 0.92 4.39
CA LEU A 109 5.16 0.62 4.44
C LEU A 109 4.91 -0.74 5.10
N PRO A 110 3.89 -0.84 5.96
CA PRO A 110 3.45 -2.12 6.53
C PRO A 110 2.96 -3.09 5.46
N ILE A 111 3.26 -4.37 5.62
CA ILE A 111 2.90 -5.43 4.66
C ILE A 111 1.50 -5.99 4.93
N ALA A 112 1.04 -5.93 6.18
CA ALA A 112 -0.21 -6.55 6.58
C ALA A 112 -0.93 -5.76 7.67
N ALA A 113 -2.25 -5.92 7.75
CA ALA A 113 -3.07 -5.42 8.85
C ALA A 113 -4.04 -6.48 9.36
N CYS A 114 -4.16 -6.60 10.68
CA CYS A 114 -5.22 -7.35 11.33
C CYS A 114 -6.36 -6.39 11.70
N VAL A 115 -7.51 -6.58 11.09
CA VAL A 115 -8.70 -5.73 11.28
C VAL A 115 -9.66 -6.40 12.27
N ASN A 116 -9.93 -5.71 13.39
CA ASN A 116 -10.82 -6.15 14.46
C ASN A 116 -10.49 -7.54 15.05
N GLY A 117 -9.24 -8.02 14.90
CA GLY A 117 -8.83 -9.34 15.34
C GLY A 117 -9.47 -10.51 14.56
N GLN A 118 -10.13 -10.23 13.44
CA GLN A 118 -10.90 -11.21 12.66
C GLN A 118 -10.48 -11.32 11.20
N TYR A 119 -9.98 -10.23 10.60
CA TYR A 119 -9.64 -10.18 9.18
C TYR A 119 -8.16 -9.86 9.03
N LEU A 120 -7.48 -10.68 8.23
CA LEU A 120 -6.12 -10.38 7.76
C LEU A 120 -6.23 -9.66 6.41
N ALA A 121 -5.67 -8.46 6.34
CA ALA A 121 -5.59 -7.66 5.13
C ALA A 121 -4.15 -7.72 4.61
N LEU A 122 -3.99 -8.20 3.39
CA LEU A 122 -2.76 -8.34 2.61
C LEU A 122 -3.02 -7.77 1.21
N HIS A 123 -1.99 -7.31 0.51
CA HIS A 123 -2.16 -6.78 -0.84
C HIS A 123 -2.46 -7.90 -1.86
N GLY A 124 -1.55 -8.81 -2.08
CA GLY A 124 -1.73 -9.95 -2.99
C GLY A 124 -2.44 -11.12 -2.30
N GLY A 125 -1.70 -12.01 -1.67
CA GLY A 125 -2.29 -13.21 -1.09
C GLY A 125 -1.46 -13.85 0.00
N ILE A 126 -1.78 -15.10 0.32
CA ILE A 126 -1.15 -15.89 1.38
C ILE A 126 0.05 -16.63 0.79
N SER A 127 1.17 -16.60 1.48
CA SER A 127 2.37 -17.39 1.18
C SER A 127 2.34 -18.74 1.91
N GLU A 128 2.90 -19.77 1.29
CA GLU A 128 3.19 -21.05 1.96
C GLU A 128 4.20 -20.89 3.12
N LYS A 129 5.02 -19.84 3.07
CA LYS A 129 5.99 -19.49 4.12
C LYS A 129 5.34 -18.82 5.31
N LEU A 130 4.08 -18.38 5.20
CA LEU A 130 3.33 -17.75 6.29
C LEU A 130 2.68 -18.85 7.15
N THR A 131 3.38 -19.29 8.18
CA THR A 131 2.91 -20.36 9.08
C THR A 131 2.13 -19.85 10.28
N SER A 132 2.36 -18.58 10.66
CA SER A 132 1.72 -17.93 11.79
C SER A 132 1.62 -16.40 11.60
N PHE A 133 0.76 -15.76 12.38
CA PHE A 133 0.72 -14.28 12.43
C PHE A 133 1.99 -13.66 13.01
N GLU A 134 2.77 -14.43 13.77
CA GLU A 134 4.03 -13.94 14.32
C GLU A 134 5.06 -13.72 13.22
N ASP A 135 5.04 -14.52 12.15
CA ASP A 135 5.92 -14.34 11.00
C ASP A 135 5.75 -12.94 10.40
N LEU A 136 4.50 -12.42 10.33
CA LEU A 136 4.22 -11.05 9.88
C LEU A 136 4.74 -9.96 10.83
N ASN A 137 4.88 -10.26 12.12
CA ASN A 137 5.44 -9.32 13.09
C ASN A 137 6.97 -9.27 13.03
N GLN A 138 7.61 -10.36 12.61
CA GLN A 138 9.06 -10.47 12.47
C GLN A 138 9.61 -9.89 11.16
N ILE A 139 8.74 -9.55 10.20
CA ILE A 139 9.17 -8.93 8.93
C ILE A 139 9.93 -7.64 9.23
N VAL A 140 11.19 -7.61 8.82
CA VAL A 140 12.02 -6.40 8.78
C VAL A 140 11.64 -5.62 7.53
N ARG A 141 11.43 -4.31 7.68
CA ARG A 141 11.10 -3.38 6.60
C ARG A 141 12.22 -2.38 6.41
N GLY A 142 12.21 -1.64 5.34
CA GLY A 142 13.24 -0.65 5.00
C GLY A 142 14.16 -1.15 3.89
N GLU A 143 13.74 -2.19 3.17
CA GLU A 143 14.46 -2.78 2.05
C GLU A 143 13.49 -3.19 0.94
N GLU A 144 14.00 -3.34 -0.29
CA GLU A 144 13.28 -3.97 -1.39
C GLU A 144 12.96 -5.43 -1.04
N PRO A 145 11.79 -5.95 -1.45
CA PRO A 145 11.45 -7.35 -1.25
C PRO A 145 12.41 -8.28 -1.99
N ASP A 146 12.89 -9.30 -1.31
CA ASP A 146 13.61 -10.40 -1.97
C ASP A 146 12.61 -11.22 -2.80
N TYR A 147 12.94 -11.48 -4.08
CA TYR A 147 12.11 -12.23 -5.03
C TYR A 147 11.65 -13.60 -4.53
N ALA A 148 12.45 -14.28 -3.73
CA ALA A 148 12.11 -15.55 -3.11
C ALA A 148 11.59 -15.40 -1.67
N GLY A 149 11.36 -14.18 -1.22
CA GLY A 149 11.02 -13.85 0.17
C GLY A 149 9.53 -13.93 0.47
N LEU A 150 9.20 -14.03 1.77
CA LEU A 150 7.82 -13.97 2.27
C LEU A 150 7.11 -12.68 1.85
N ILE A 151 7.81 -11.55 1.85
CA ILE A 151 7.21 -10.26 1.45
C ILE A 151 6.78 -10.31 -0.01
N ASN A 152 7.64 -10.81 -0.89
CA ASN A 152 7.31 -10.91 -2.32
C ASN A 152 6.07 -11.79 -2.54
N ASP A 153 6.00 -12.95 -1.90
CA ASP A 153 4.82 -13.80 -1.99
C ASP A 153 3.54 -13.06 -1.57
N ILE A 154 3.57 -12.34 -0.44
CA ILE A 154 2.42 -11.57 0.07
C ILE A 154 2.00 -10.45 -0.89
N LEU A 155 2.95 -9.84 -1.62
CA LEU A 155 2.67 -8.77 -2.56
C LEU A 155 2.16 -9.27 -3.92
N TRP A 156 2.50 -10.52 -4.33
CA TRP A 156 2.25 -11.02 -5.67
C TRP A 156 1.34 -12.25 -5.75
N ALA A 157 1.07 -12.95 -4.64
CA ALA A 157 0.27 -14.16 -4.69
C ALA A 157 -1.17 -13.88 -5.11
N ASP A 158 -1.67 -14.73 -6.00
CA ASP A 158 -3.05 -14.76 -6.46
C ASP A 158 -3.70 -16.11 -6.17
N PRO A 159 -5.02 -16.19 -5.92
CA PRO A 159 -5.72 -17.45 -5.84
C PRO A 159 -5.66 -18.20 -7.19
N MET A 160 -5.21 -19.46 -7.14
CA MET A 160 -5.24 -20.33 -8.33
C MET A 160 -6.67 -20.78 -8.65
N ASN A 161 -7.01 -20.84 -9.92
CA ASN A 161 -8.21 -21.54 -10.36
C ASN A 161 -7.92 -23.06 -10.32
N GLU A 162 -8.84 -23.87 -9.79
CA GLU A 162 -8.71 -25.34 -9.73
C GLU A 162 -8.53 -26.04 -11.11
N LYS A 163 -8.48 -25.29 -12.19
CA LYS A 163 -8.38 -25.79 -13.58
C LYS A 163 -7.06 -25.47 -14.27
N GLU A 164 -6.14 -24.85 -13.60
CA GLU A 164 -4.76 -24.61 -14.02
C GLU A 164 -3.82 -25.43 -13.13
#